data_87bec6f46c865ca97280e585b876bc06
#
_entry.id   87bec6f46c865ca97280e585b876bc06
#
_cell.length_a   1.000
_cell.length_b   1.000
_cell.length_c   1.000
_cell.angle_alpha   90.00
_cell.angle_beta   90.00
_cell.angle_gamma   90.00
#
_symmetry.space_group_name_H-M   'P 1'
#
loop_
_entity.id
_entity.type
_entity.pdbx_description
1 polymer ?
#
loop_
_entity_poly.entity_id
_entity_poly.type
_entity_poly.pdbx_seq_one_letter_code
_entity_poly.pdbx_strand_id
1 'polypeptide(L)'
;MNDHREEHHYIKEEIQHIKDGVHHMKEGVHHAREEMQQEIQYAKEHTAEGVTESFFKMRRSVLNFLDWAVFGVLVGLAAGFVASVFGLLLTALTSYRMGHPQLILGLPFAGLVIVFLYYHVGEHGDKGTNLVLRSVREGEKVPWYVAVRIFIATAITHLFGGSAGREGAALQLGSSISSTLAKLLKREGKDTTITVM
;
A
#
# COMPACT_ATOMS: atom_id res chain seq x y z
N MET A 1 -83.15 -29.07 -47.89
CA MET A 1 -82.53 -27.74 -48.22
C MET A 1 -82.09 -26.95 -46.97
N ASN A 2 -82.35 -27.44 -45.73
CA ASN A 2 -81.93 -26.82 -44.48
C ASN A 2 -80.56 -27.30 -43.99
N ASP A 3 -80.18 -28.53 -44.30
CA ASP A 3 -78.98 -29.17 -43.80
C ASP A 3 -77.66 -28.48 -44.20
N HIS A 4 -77.52 -28.07 -45.43
CA HIS A 4 -76.36 -27.34 -45.92
C HIS A 4 -76.14 -25.90 -45.32
N ARG A 5 -77.15 -25.35 -44.70
CA ARG A 5 -77.08 -24.02 -44.08
C ARG A 5 -76.58 -24.10 -42.64
N GLU A 6 -76.91 -25.15 -41.98
CA GLU A 6 -76.41 -25.41 -40.60
C GLU A 6 -74.89 -25.87 -40.62
N GLU A 7 -74.55 -26.67 -41.58
CA GLU A 7 -73.13 -27.06 -41.78
C GLU A 7 -72.24 -25.85 -42.12
N HIS A 8 -72.73 -24.95 -42.95
CA HIS A 8 -71.98 -23.73 -43.24
C HIS A 8 -71.87 -22.77 -42.06
N HIS A 9 -72.84 -22.74 -41.17
CA HIS A 9 -72.83 -21.91 -39.98
C HIS A 9 -71.78 -22.50 -38.94
N TYR A 10 -71.79 -23.81 -38.74
CA TYR A 10 -70.85 -24.53 -37.86
C TYR A 10 -69.40 -24.31 -38.31
N ILE A 11 -69.10 -24.45 -39.59
CA ILE A 11 -67.78 -24.26 -40.12
C ILE A 11 -67.30 -22.77 -39.94
N LYS A 12 -68.18 -21.82 -40.04
CA LYS A 12 -67.82 -20.40 -39.79
C LYS A 12 -67.50 -20.12 -38.34
N GLU A 13 -68.23 -20.69 -37.40
CA GLU A 13 -67.93 -20.55 -35.95
C GLU A 13 -66.59 -21.21 -35.59
N GLU A 14 -66.28 -22.38 -36.14
CA GLU A 14 -65.05 -23.07 -35.91
C GLU A 14 -63.81 -22.32 -36.48
N ILE A 15 -63.98 -21.73 -37.66
CA ILE A 15 -62.95 -20.87 -38.27
C ILE A 15 -62.77 -19.59 -37.43
N GLN A 16 -63.80 -19.04 -36.84
CA GLN A 16 -63.70 -17.86 -35.99
C GLN A 16 -62.98 -18.21 -34.68
N HIS A 17 -63.29 -19.34 -34.04
CA HIS A 17 -62.60 -19.85 -32.86
C HIS A 17 -61.10 -20.07 -33.12
N ILE A 18 -60.75 -20.63 -34.27
CA ILE A 18 -59.37 -20.83 -34.66
C ILE A 18 -58.65 -19.47 -34.86
N LYS A 19 -59.28 -18.50 -35.48
CA LYS A 19 -58.74 -17.15 -35.68
C LYS A 19 -58.52 -16.43 -34.36
N ASP A 20 -59.46 -16.51 -33.43
CA ASP A 20 -59.33 -15.90 -32.10
C ASP A 20 -58.20 -16.57 -31.30
N GLY A 21 -58.08 -17.91 -31.35
CA GLY A 21 -56.97 -18.65 -30.77
C GLY A 21 -55.61 -18.29 -31.33
N VAL A 22 -55.52 -18.10 -32.65
CA VAL A 22 -54.28 -17.63 -33.32
C VAL A 22 -53.96 -16.17 -32.95
N HIS A 23 -54.98 -15.33 -32.78
CA HIS A 23 -54.78 -13.93 -32.34
C HIS A 23 -54.20 -13.88 -30.92
N HIS A 24 -54.82 -14.60 -29.98
CA HIS A 24 -54.31 -14.70 -28.60
C HIS A 24 -52.88 -15.30 -28.53
N MET A 25 -52.60 -16.29 -29.35
CA MET A 25 -51.25 -16.86 -29.42
C MET A 25 -50.25 -15.82 -29.95
N LYS A 26 -50.59 -15.02 -30.96
CA LYS A 26 -49.73 -13.94 -31.47
C LYS A 26 -49.49 -12.86 -30.42
N GLU A 27 -50.52 -12.45 -29.68
CA GLU A 27 -50.38 -11.48 -28.57
C GLU A 27 -49.47 -12.03 -27.47
N GLY A 28 -49.65 -13.30 -27.07
CA GLY A 28 -48.78 -13.96 -26.08
C GLY A 28 -47.33 -14.04 -26.52
N VAL A 29 -47.07 -14.37 -27.79
CA VAL A 29 -45.72 -14.38 -28.36
C VAL A 29 -45.11 -12.98 -28.42
N HIS A 30 -45.91 -11.96 -28.73
CA HIS A 30 -45.46 -10.57 -28.77
C HIS A 30 -45.03 -10.11 -27.36
N HIS A 31 -45.87 -10.36 -26.36
CA HIS A 31 -45.62 -10.01 -24.98
C HIS A 31 -44.33 -10.71 -24.43
N ALA A 32 -44.21 -12.02 -24.65
CA ALA A 32 -43.05 -12.78 -24.27
C ALA A 32 -41.75 -12.26 -24.93
N ARG A 33 -41.86 -11.81 -26.19
CA ARG A 33 -40.72 -11.20 -26.90
C ARG A 33 -40.33 -9.86 -26.34
N GLU A 34 -41.29 -9.03 -25.95
CA GLU A 34 -41.02 -7.73 -25.29
C GLU A 34 -40.36 -7.92 -23.92
N GLU A 35 -40.89 -8.83 -23.10
CA GLU A 35 -40.27 -9.18 -21.79
C GLU A 35 -38.83 -9.64 -21.96
N MET A 36 -38.59 -10.57 -22.88
CA MET A 36 -37.24 -11.06 -23.13
C MET A 36 -36.30 -9.95 -23.64
N GLN A 37 -36.78 -9.03 -24.46
CA GLN A 37 -35.96 -7.89 -24.89
C GLN A 37 -35.63 -6.93 -23.74
N GLN A 38 -36.56 -6.71 -22.82
CA GLN A 38 -36.32 -5.91 -21.60
C GLN A 38 -35.28 -6.56 -20.69
N GLU A 39 -35.38 -7.87 -20.48
CA GLU A 39 -34.38 -8.60 -19.69
C GLU A 39 -32.98 -8.56 -20.31
N ILE A 40 -32.89 -8.74 -21.64
CA ILE A 40 -31.61 -8.65 -22.36
C ILE A 40 -31.02 -7.25 -22.26
N GLN A 41 -31.84 -6.21 -22.38
CA GLN A 41 -31.40 -4.83 -22.26
C GLN A 41 -30.91 -4.53 -20.84
N TYR A 42 -31.66 -4.93 -19.83
CA TYR A 42 -31.28 -4.81 -18.41
C TYR A 42 -29.97 -5.53 -18.11
N ALA A 43 -29.83 -6.76 -18.60
CA ALA A 43 -28.59 -7.53 -18.43
C ALA A 43 -27.38 -6.86 -19.11
N LYS A 44 -27.55 -6.30 -20.31
CA LYS A 44 -26.49 -5.58 -21.02
C LYS A 44 -26.05 -4.31 -20.28
N GLU A 45 -26.98 -3.51 -19.79
CA GLU A 45 -26.67 -2.29 -19.07
C GLU A 45 -25.92 -2.58 -17.78
N HIS A 46 -26.38 -3.53 -16.97
CA HIS A 46 -25.70 -3.89 -15.72
C HIS A 46 -24.35 -4.58 -15.92
N THR A 47 -24.21 -5.35 -17.00
CA THR A 47 -22.91 -5.98 -17.32
C THR A 47 -21.90 -4.94 -17.80
N ALA A 48 -22.33 -3.97 -18.63
CA ALA A 48 -21.46 -2.91 -19.11
C ALA A 48 -21.03 -1.95 -17.98
N GLU A 49 -21.94 -1.59 -17.08
CA GLU A 49 -21.61 -0.78 -15.89
C GLU A 49 -20.64 -1.52 -14.96
N GLY A 50 -20.88 -2.79 -14.66
CA GLY A 50 -20.01 -3.60 -13.83
C GLY A 50 -18.61 -3.79 -14.42
N VAL A 51 -18.49 -3.94 -15.74
CA VAL A 51 -17.19 -4.05 -16.42
C VAL A 51 -16.44 -2.72 -16.39
N THR A 52 -17.10 -1.61 -16.68
CA THR A 52 -16.49 -0.28 -16.65
C THR A 52 -16.03 0.10 -15.24
N GLU A 53 -16.85 -0.13 -14.21
CA GLU A 53 -16.44 0.10 -12.81
C GLU A 53 -15.24 -0.75 -12.41
N SER A 54 -15.22 -2.02 -12.81
CA SER A 54 -14.10 -2.93 -12.54
C SER A 54 -12.81 -2.47 -13.22
N PHE A 55 -12.88 -1.98 -14.45
CA PHE A 55 -11.74 -1.39 -15.16
C PHE A 55 -11.22 -0.13 -14.46
N PHE A 56 -12.10 0.77 -14.03
CA PHE A 56 -11.70 1.98 -13.31
C PHE A 56 -11.08 1.67 -11.95
N LYS A 57 -11.64 0.71 -11.21
CA LYS A 57 -11.07 0.23 -9.94
C LYS A 57 -9.69 -0.40 -10.14
N MET A 58 -9.54 -1.25 -11.15
CA MET A 58 -8.28 -1.91 -11.48
C MET A 58 -7.21 -0.88 -11.91
N ARG A 59 -7.54 0.06 -12.80
CA ARG A 59 -6.64 1.14 -13.20
C ARG A 59 -6.18 1.98 -12.02
N ARG A 60 -7.09 2.36 -11.13
CA ARG A 60 -6.79 3.12 -9.92
C ARG A 60 -5.88 2.34 -8.98
N SER A 61 -6.11 1.05 -8.82
CA SER A 61 -5.27 0.16 -8.01
C SER A 61 -3.86 0.05 -8.57
N VAL A 62 -3.73 -0.11 -9.89
CA VAL A 62 -2.42 -0.17 -10.57
C VAL A 62 -1.67 1.15 -10.45
N LEU A 63 -2.33 2.29 -10.64
CA LEU A 63 -1.70 3.61 -10.49
C LEU A 63 -1.23 3.85 -9.05
N ASN A 64 -2.04 3.49 -8.06
CA ASN A 64 -1.65 3.56 -6.67
C ASN A 64 -0.45 2.64 -6.36
N PHE A 65 -0.46 1.42 -6.89
CA PHE A 65 0.67 0.49 -6.74
C PHE A 65 1.96 1.05 -7.34
N LEU A 66 1.90 1.60 -8.56
CA LEU A 66 3.06 2.22 -9.21
C LEU A 66 3.59 3.41 -8.41
N ASP A 67 2.72 4.25 -7.90
CA ASP A 67 3.08 5.38 -7.07
C ASP A 67 3.79 4.95 -5.77
N TRP A 68 3.29 3.90 -5.11
CA TRP A 68 3.96 3.29 -3.94
C TRP A 68 5.27 2.59 -4.31
N ALA A 69 5.33 1.94 -5.47
CA ALA A 69 6.56 1.29 -5.94
C ALA A 69 7.67 2.31 -6.21
N VAL A 70 7.36 3.42 -6.88
CA VAL A 70 8.33 4.51 -7.11
C VAL A 70 8.82 5.09 -5.78
N PHE A 71 7.90 5.35 -4.86
CA PHE A 71 8.25 5.82 -3.52
C PHE A 71 9.17 4.83 -2.78
N GLY A 72 8.84 3.53 -2.81
CA GLY A 72 9.66 2.48 -2.20
C GLY A 72 11.06 2.39 -2.79
N VAL A 73 11.19 2.54 -4.11
CA VAL A 73 12.50 2.59 -4.80
C VAL A 73 13.32 3.80 -4.32
N LEU A 74 12.72 4.98 -4.24
CA LEU A 74 13.41 6.20 -3.78
C LEU A 74 13.90 6.06 -2.32
N VAL A 75 13.03 5.56 -1.44
CA VAL A 75 13.39 5.30 -0.04
C VAL A 75 14.49 4.24 0.05
N GLY A 76 14.35 3.15 -0.72
CA GLY A 76 15.32 2.06 -0.75
C GLY A 76 16.72 2.52 -1.23
N LEU A 77 16.77 3.36 -2.27
CA LEU A 77 18.02 3.93 -2.77
C LEU A 77 18.67 4.87 -1.74
N ALA A 78 17.88 5.76 -1.13
CA ALA A 78 18.39 6.69 -0.13
C ALA A 78 18.88 5.96 1.14
N ALA A 79 18.08 5.05 1.67
CA ALA A 79 18.44 4.25 2.84
C ALA A 79 19.62 3.32 2.55
N GLY A 80 19.65 2.67 1.38
CA GLY A 80 20.73 1.80 0.94
C GLY A 80 22.06 2.55 0.78
N PHE A 81 22.03 3.77 0.21
CA PHE A 81 23.22 4.60 0.11
C PHE A 81 23.78 4.96 1.49
N VAL A 82 22.92 5.47 2.41
CA VAL A 82 23.34 5.81 3.77
C VAL A 82 23.83 4.59 4.53
N ALA A 83 23.16 3.45 4.40
CA ALA A 83 23.59 2.19 5.02
C ALA A 83 24.93 1.68 4.49
N SER A 84 25.19 1.85 3.20
CA SER A 84 26.48 1.49 2.58
C SER A 84 27.62 2.37 3.12
N VAL A 85 27.43 3.68 3.16
CA VAL A 85 28.40 4.62 3.75
C VAL A 85 28.64 4.31 5.21
N PHE A 86 27.59 4.02 5.97
CA PHE A 86 27.68 3.63 7.36
C PHE A 86 28.48 2.33 7.54
N GLY A 87 28.20 1.30 6.75
CA GLY A 87 28.92 0.03 6.79
C GLY A 87 30.41 0.17 6.47
N LEU A 88 30.75 0.94 5.44
CA LEU A 88 32.13 1.24 5.06
C LEU A 88 32.86 1.99 6.18
N LEU A 89 32.24 3.01 6.76
CA LEU A 89 32.77 3.76 7.88
C LEU A 89 33.06 2.86 9.07
N LEU A 90 32.10 2.02 9.50
CA LEU A 90 32.31 1.13 10.63
C LEU A 90 33.44 0.11 10.37
N THR A 91 33.56 -0.38 9.15
CA THR A 91 34.62 -1.30 8.75
C THR A 91 35.97 -0.59 8.82
N ALA A 92 36.09 0.63 8.31
CA ALA A 92 37.31 1.43 8.36
C ALA A 92 37.72 1.77 9.80
N LEU A 93 36.79 2.19 10.65
CA LEU A 93 37.03 2.48 12.07
C LEU A 93 37.48 1.23 12.85
N THR A 94 36.85 0.11 12.57
CA THR A 94 37.23 -1.18 13.19
C THR A 94 38.63 -1.59 12.77
N SER A 95 38.99 -1.47 11.49
CA SER A 95 40.35 -1.77 10.98
C SER A 95 41.41 -0.84 11.59
N TYR A 96 41.07 0.47 11.68
CA TYR A 96 41.96 1.43 12.34
C TYR A 96 42.24 1.09 13.81
N ARG A 97 41.17 0.72 14.55
CA ARG A 97 41.29 0.28 15.95
C ARG A 97 42.15 -0.97 16.10
N MET A 98 42.06 -1.93 15.19
CA MET A 98 42.88 -3.14 15.24
C MET A 98 44.36 -2.84 15.17
N GLY A 99 44.78 -1.78 14.49
CA GLY A 99 46.16 -1.29 14.49
C GLY A 99 46.54 -0.49 15.74
N HIS A 100 45.56 -0.05 16.55
CA HIS A 100 45.78 0.82 17.70
C HIS A 100 45.04 0.31 18.94
N PRO A 101 45.45 -0.83 19.56
CA PRO A 101 44.71 -1.47 20.65
C PRO A 101 44.56 -0.60 21.90
N GLN A 102 45.45 0.39 22.09
CA GLN A 102 45.36 1.36 23.19
C GLN A 102 44.09 2.23 23.17
N LEU A 103 43.41 2.35 22.03
CA LEU A 103 42.14 3.11 21.91
C LEU A 103 41.06 2.54 22.85
N ILE A 104 41.12 1.29 23.21
CA ILE A 104 40.13 0.66 24.10
C ILE A 104 40.10 1.32 25.49
N LEU A 105 41.27 1.86 25.95
CA LEU A 105 41.32 2.60 27.21
C LEU A 105 40.50 3.90 27.17
N GLY A 106 40.23 4.44 25.99
CA GLY A 106 39.38 5.61 25.76
C GLY A 106 37.90 5.32 25.82
N LEU A 107 37.46 4.06 25.94
CA LEU A 107 36.04 3.67 25.94
C LEU A 107 35.18 4.43 26.99
N PRO A 108 35.64 4.65 28.25
CA PRO A 108 34.92 5.44 29.23
C PRO A 108 34.67 6.89 28.76
N PHE A 109 35.68 7.52 28.17
CA PHE A 109 35.56 8.87 27.59
C PHE A 109 34.61 8.89 26.41
N ALA A 110 34.66 7.88 25.53
CA ALA A 110 33.72 7.73 24.45
C ALA A 110 32.26 7.62 24.95
N GLY A 111 32.06 6.87 26.04
CA GLY A 111 30.75 6.79 26.71
C GLY A 111 30.27 8.14 27.20
N LEU A 112 31.12 8.95 27.81
CA LEU A 112 30.76 10.33 28.24
C LEU A 112 30.38 11.23 27.06
N VAL A 113 31.13 11.16 25.96
CA VAL A 113 30.85 11.91 24.73
C VAL A 113 29.50 11.49 24.14
N ILE A 114 29.20 10.20 24.12
CA ILE A 114 27.90 9.69 23.64
C ILE A 114 26.77 10.18 24.54
N VAL A 115 26.89 10.12 25.86
CA VAL A 115 25.90 10.62 26.81
C VAL A 115 25.67 12.12 26.59
N PHE A 116 26.74 12.89 26.44
CA PHE A 116 26.66 14.31 26.14
C PHE A 116 25.94 14.60 24.83
N LEU A 117 26.25 13.83 23.77
CA LEU A 117 25.57 13.93 22.47
C LEU A 117 24.06 13.66 22.59
N TYR A 118 23.68 12.65 23.35
CA TYR A 118 22.26 12.31 23.58
C TYR A 118 21.56 13.36 24.46
N TYR A 119 22.26 13.97 25.40
CA TYR A 119 21.70 15.00 26.26
C TYR A 119 21.46 16.32 25.53
N HIS A 120 22.37 16.74 24.63
CA HIS A 120 22.31 18.04 23.97
C HIS A 120 21.55 18.04 22.63
N VAL A 121 21.53 16.92 21.92
CA VAL A 121 20.95 16.83 20.57
C VAL A 121 19.57 16.15 20.56
N GLY A 122 19.07 15.70 21.70
CA GLY A 122 17.79 14.98 21.76
C GLY A 122 16.84 15.55 22.83
N GLU A 123 15.56 15.39 22.62
CA GLU A 123 14.57 15.57 23.67
C GLU A 123 14.76 14.49 24.75
N HIS A 124 14.57 14.88 26.01
CA HIS A 124 14.62 13.98 27.16
C HIS A 124 13.56 12.88 27.00
N GLY A 125 13.98 11.69 26.62
CA GLY A 125 13.07 10.57 26.42
C GLY A 125 13.24 9.79 25.12
N ASP A 126 14.36 9.97 24.41
CA ASP A 126 14.65 9.14 23.24
C ASP A 126 14.70 7.65 23.65
N LYS A 127 13.79 6.89 23.08
CA LYS A 127 13.52 5.50 23.45
C LYS A 127 14.29 4.52 22.59
N GLY A 128 15.29 4.98 21.84
CA GLY A 128 16.10 4.14 20.96
C GLY A 128 15.23 3.40 19.93
N THR A 129 15.43 2.09 19.76
CA THR A 129 14.65 1.27 18.83
C THR A 129 13.14 1.26 19.16
N ASN A 130 12.76 1.51 20.42
CA ASN A 130 11.35 1.64 20.81
C ASN A 130 10.65 2.83 20.15
N LEU A 131 11.39 3.88 19.76
CA LEU A 131 10.84 5.00 19.00
C LEU A 131 10.30 4.53 17.64
N VAL A 132 11.03 3.65 16.96
CA VAL A 132 10.59 3.06 15.69
C VAL A 132 9.34 2.20 15.89
N LEU A 133 9.31 1.37 16.93
CA LEU A 133 8.13 0.55 17.26
C LEU A 133 6.90 1.41 17.59
N ARG A 134 7.09 2.52 18.28
CA ARG A 134 6.01 3.48 18.57
C ARG A 134 5.57 4.22 17.31
N SER A 135 6.50 4.58 16.43
CA SER A 135 6.18 5.18 15.13
C SER A 135 5.24 4.28 14.32
N VAL A 136 5.49 2.96 14.32
CA VAL A 136 4.61 1.98 13.64
C VAL A 136 3.25 1.84 14.32
N ARG A 137 3.20 1.83 15.66
CA ARG A 137 1.96 1.60 16.43
C ARG A 137 1.09 2.83 16.59
N GLU A 138 1.70 3.96 16.86
CA GLU A 138 1.06 5.21 17.28
C GLU A 138 1.10 6.28 16.18
N GLY A 139 1.79 6.02 15.06
CA GLY A 139 1.99 7.00 13.98
C GLY A 139 2.92 8.15 14.38
N GLU A 140 3.75 7.96 15.42
CA GLU A 140 4.71 8.96 15.87
C GLU A 140 5.81 9.14 14.82
N LYS A 141 6.15 10.39 14.48
CA LYS A 141 7.14 10.68 13.43
C LYS A 141 8.56 10.50 13.98
N VAL A 142 9.40 9.76 13.27
CA VAL A 142 10.82 9.61 13.61
C VAL A 142 11.58 10.84 13.07
N PRO A 143 12.19 11.69 13.93
CA PRO A 143 12.89 12.87 13.50
C PRO A 143 14.22 12.54 12.79
N TRP A 144 14.63 13.37 11.84
CA TRP A 144 15.86 13.16 11.06
C TRP A 144 17.15 13.18 11.91
N TYR A 145 17.16 13.96 13.01
CA TYR A 145 18.32 14.04 13.90
C TYR A 145 18.62 12.71 14.63
N VAL A 146 17.64 11.83 14.76
CA VAL A 146 17.83 10.49 15.32
C VAL A 146 18.83 9.69 14.48
N ALA A 147 18.71 9.77 13.14
CA ALA A 147 19.65 9.12 12.23
C ALA A 147 21.09 9.64 12.44
N VAL A 148 21.26 10.95 12.48
CA VAL A 148 22.59 11.58 12.65
C VAL A 148 23.21 11.19 13.98
N ARG A 149 22.45 11.27 15.06
CA ARG A 149 22.90 10.94 16.40
C ARG A 149 23.36 9.48 16.52
N ILE A 150 22.57 8.56 16.02
CA ILE A 150 22.89 7.13 16.05
C ILE A 150 24.12 6.84 15.20
N PHE A 151 24.22 7.45 14.02
CA PHE A 151 25.36 7.31 13.14
C PHE A 151 26.66 7.69 13.86
N ILE A 152 26.70 8.86 14.50
CA ILE A 152 27.87 9.36 15.23
C ILE A 152 28.14 8.50 16.47
N ALA A 153 27.15 8.21 17.28
CA ALA A 153 27.31 7.42 18.50
C ALA A 153 27.86 6.01 18.21
N THR A 154 27.33 5.36 17.17
CA THR A 154 27.77 4.04 16.75
C THR A 154 29.20 4.07 16.20
N ALA A 155 29.55 5.09 15.42
CA ALA A 155 30.90 5.29 14.91
C ALA A 155 31.93 5.46 16.05
N ILE A 156 31.63 6.31 17.04
CA ILE A 156 32.46 6.50 18.25
C ILE A 156 32.61 5.17 19.00
N THR A 157 31.52 4.46 19.24
CA THR A 157 31.56 3.17 19.95
C THR A 157 32.46 2.15 19.26
N HIS A 158 32.39 2.02 17.94
CA HIS A 158 33.21 1.08 17.17
C HIS A 158 34.69 1.50 17.16
N LEU A 159 34.98 2.80 17.09
CA LEU A 159 36.35 3.32 17.13
C LEU A 159 37.04 2.94 18.45
N PHE A 160 36.37 3.06 19.59
CA PHE A 160 36.89 2.74 20.90
C PHE A 160 36.70 1.28 21.33
N GLY A 161 36.20 0.41 20.47
CA GLY A 161 36.14 -1.02 20.73
C GLY A 161 34.87 -1.50 21.43
N GLY A 162 33.90 -0.65 21.59
CA GLY A 162 32.58 -1.05 22.10
C GLY A 162 31.82 -1.85 21.04
N SER A 163 30.95 -2.74 21.51
CA SER A 163 30.05 -3.55 20.67
C SER A 163 28.64 -2.92 20.61
N ALA A 164 28.44 -1.98 19.70
CA ALA A 164 27.09 -1.47 19.42
C ALA A 164 26.41 -2.32 18.35
N GLY A 165 25.14 -2.65 18.58
CA GLY A 165 24.35 -3.43 17.62
C GLY A 165 24.14 -2.67 16.32
N ARG A 166 24.63 -3.22 15.20
CA ARG A 166 24.48 -2.64 13.85
C ARG A 166 23.03 -2.68 13.37
N GLU A 167 22.28 -3.70 13.77
CA GLU A 167 20.89 -3.92 13.36
C GLU A 167 19.95 -2.82 13.89
N GLY A 168 20.02 -2.50 15.19
CA GLY A 168 19.25 -1.43 15.78
C GLY A 168 19.55 -0.06 15.18
N ALA A 169 20.84 0.22 14.91
CA ALA A 169 21.26 1.44 14.24
C ALA A 169 20.71 1.52 12.79
N ALA A 170 20.81 0.45 12.02
CA ALA A 170 20.31 0.39 10.65
C ALA A 170 18.80 0.59 10.58
N LEU A 171 18.05 0.00 11.51
CA LEU A 171 16.59 0.14 11.59
C LEU A 171 16.18 1.58 11.91
N GLN A 172 16.87 2.24 12.81
CA GLN A 172 16.60 3.66 13.15
C GLN A 172 17.02 4.61 12.02
N LEU A 173 18.15 4.34 11.33
CA LEU A 173 18.56 5.07 10.14
C LEU A 173 17.51 4.96 9.04
N GLY A 174 17.08 3.76 8.69
CA GLY A 174 16.08 3.50 7.66
C GLY A 174 14.74 4.19 7.95
N SER A 175 14.23 4.06 9.17
CA SER A 175 12.95 4.66 9.55
C SER A 175 13.01 6.19 9.61
N SER A 176 14.14 6.79 10.02
CA SER A 176 14.32 8.23 10.04
C SER A 176 14.41 8.81 8.62
N ILE A 177 15.12 8.15 7.70
CA ILE A 177 15.21 8.52 6.28
C ILE A 177 13.83 8.42 5.62
N SER A 178 13.14 7.30 5.82
CA SER A 178 11.81 7.04 5.29
C SER A 178 10.79 8.08 5.77
N SER A 179 10.76 8.37 7.07
CA SER A 179 9.89 9.39 7.66
C SER A 179 10.19 10.80 7.11
N THR A 180 11.47 11.12 6.87
CA THR A 180 11.88 12.41 6.30
C THR A 180 11.46 12.55 4.85
N LEU A 181 11.65 11.50 4.04
CA LEU A 181 11.22 11.45 2.64
C LEU A 181 9.69 11.52 2.52
N ALA A 182 8.95 10.85 3.40
CA ALA A 182 7.50 10.93 3.44
C ALA A 182 7.00 12.36 3.67
N LYS A 183 7.64 13.08 4.60
CA LYS A 183 7.36 14.52 4.83
C LYS A 183 7.67 15.37 3.60
N LEU A 184 8.82 15.17 2.99
CA LEU A 184 9.27 15.94 1.82
C LEU A 184 8.31 15.75 0.64
N LEU A 185 7.81 14.53 0.45
CA LEU A 185 6.86 14.16 -0.59
C LEU A 185 5.39 14.39 -0.19
N LYS A 186 5.15 15.06 0.95
CA LYS A 186 3.80 15.36 1.48
C LYS A 186 2.90 14.13 1.65
N ARG A 187 3.48 12.96 1.92
CA ARG A 187 2.77 11.74 2.25
C ARG A 187 2.59 11.66 3.77
N GLU A 188 1.58 12.37 4.27
CA GLU A 188 1.27 12.42 5.71
C GLU A 188 -0.03 11.66 6.01
N GLY A 189 -0.15 11.14 7.23
CA GLY A 189 -1.33 10.46 7.73
C GLY A 189 -1.15 8.95 7.88
N LYS A 190 -2.18 8.16 7.56
CA LYS A 190 -2.15 6.68 7.64
C LYS A 190 -1.03 6.04 6.83
N ASP A 191 -0.56 6.75 5.80
CA ASP A 191 0.54 6.31 4.94
C ASP A 191 1.90 6.35 5.63
N THR A 192 2.07 7.14 6.71
CA THR A 192 3.33 7.24 7.45
C THR A 192 3.71 5.93 8.12
N THR A 193 2.74 5.17 8.62
CA THR A 193 2.97 3.86 9.23
C THR A 193 3.54 2.86 8.22
N ILE A 194 2.97 2.83 7.01
CA ILE A 194 3.43 1.95 5.91
C ILE A 194 4.85 2.34 5.46
N THR A 195 5.17 3.64 5.51
CA THR A 195 6.46 4.18 5.07
C THR A 195 7.61 3.80 6.02
N VAL A 196 7.31 3.63 7.30
CA VAL A 196 8.33 3.34 8.35
C VAL A 196 8.57 1.83 8.51
N MET A 197 7.64 0.99 8.07
CA MET A 197 7.79 -0.46 8.00
C MET A 197 8.73 -0.89 6.87
#